data_3736b377c07445dac78542f71fbb5920
#
_entry.id   3736b377c07445dac78542f71fbb5920
#
_cell.length_a   1.000
_cell.length_b   1.000
_cell.length_c   1.000
_cell.angle_alpha   90.00
_cell.angle_beta   90.00
_cell.angle_gamma   90.00
#
_symmetry.space_group_name_H-M   'P 1'
#
loop_
_entity.id
_entity.type
_entity.pdbx_description
1 polymer ?
#
loop_
_entity_poly.entity_id
_entity_poly.type
_entity_poly.pdbx_seq_one_letter_code
_entity_poly.pdbx_strand_id
1 'polypeptide(L)'
;KMIELGYKKVYCPFAPVYHSHNFKLSTYFARYYDEYKGLYEIHQYMMAQHFRQLPRLWVRQVRGDCAYIRQQPIGKKTKIKWAIYSAFRNFDRFVGGTLGGKYHTYSEAKQKFLDKHISQQYRQRKA
;
A
#
# COMPACT_ATOMS: atom_id res chain seq x y z
N LYS A 1 -3.72 18.65 15.61
CA LYS A 1 -4.82 19.21 16.47
C LYS A 1 -4.76 18.68 17.91
N MET A 2 -4.72 17.34 18.16
CA MET A 2 -4.64 16.81 19.55
C MET A 2 -3.32 17.18 20.25
N ILE A 3 -2.19 17.08 19.56
CA ILE A 3 -0.88 17.47 20.12
C ILE A 3 -0.82 18.98 20.38
N GLU A 4 -1.40 19.81 19.49
CA GLU A 4 -1.52 21.26 19.66
C GLU A 4 -2.39 21.65 20.87
N LEU A 5 -3.31 20.77 21.28
CA LEU A 5 -4.14 20.90 22.48
C LEU A 5 -3.45 20.35 23.75
N GLY A 6 -2.16 20.02 23.69
CA GLY A 6 -1.38 19.55 24.84
C GLY A 6 -1.50 18.05 25.14
N TYR A 7 -2.24 17.27 24.34
CA TYR A 7 -2.31 15.82 24.53
C TYR A 7 -1.02 15.14 24.08
N LYS A 8 -0.58 14.13 24.83
CA LYS A 8 0.60 13.33 24.49
C LYS A 8 0.18 12.04 23.79
N LYS A 9 0.89 11.68 22.69
CA LYS A 9 0.77 10.36 22.08
C LYS A 9 1.69 9.40 22.82
N VAL A 10 1.13 8.36 23.43
CA VAL A 10 1.88 7.34 24.16
C VAL A 10 1.74 6.00 23.45
N TYR A 11 2.85 5.30 23.26
CA TYR A 11 2.86 3.91 22.84
C TYR A 11 2.71 3.00 24.07
N CYS A 12 1.66 2.16 24.09
CA CYS A 12 1.43 1.20 25.17
C CYS A 12 1.72 -0.22 24.66
N PRO A 13 2.89 -0.81 24.98
CA PRO A 13 3.25 -2.15 24.54
C PRO A 13 2.41 -3.27 25.18
N PHE A 14 1.72 -2.95 26.28
CA PHE A 14 0.87 -3.90 27.03
C PHE A 14 -0.59 -3.94 26.54
N ALA A 15 -0.93 -3.15 25.52
CA ALA A 15 -2.26 -3.13 24.90
C ALA A 15 -2.17 -3.55 23.42
N PRO A 16 -1.73 -4.80 23.11
CA PRO A 16 -1.67 -5.27 21.73
C PRO A 16 -3.09 -5.44 21.17
N VAL A 17 -3.30 -4.94 19.96
CA VAL A 17 -4.56 -5.10 19.22
C VAL A 17 -4.28 -6.00 18.03
N TYR A 18 -4.99 -7.13 17.95
CA TYR A 18 -4.99 -7.95 16.74
C TYR A 18 -5.80 -7.26 15.67
N HIS A 19 -5.12 -6.84 14.61
CA HIS A 19 -5.74 -6.15 13.50
C HIS A 19 -5.41 -6.86 12.20
N SER A 20 -6.40 -7.48 11.58
CA SER A 20 -6.25 -8.12 10.28
C SER A 20 -7.30 -7.62 9.31
N HIS A 21 -6.90 -7.44 8.07
CA HIS A 21 -7.79 -7.07 6.98
C HIS A 21 -7.67 -8.09 5.85
N ASN A 22 -8.78 -8.76 5.55
CA ASN A 22 -8.91 -9.65 4.40
C ASN A 22 -9.49 -8.90 3.21
N PHE A 23 -8.70 -7.99 2.63
CA PHE A 23 -9.13 -7.25 1.45
C PHE A 23 -8.89 -8.05 0.16
N LYS A 24 -9.77 -7.82 -0.83
CA LYS A 24 -9.53 -8.25 -2.21
C LYS A 24 -8.31 -7.50 -2.78
N LEU A 25 -7.58 -8.09 -3.73
CA LEU A 25 -6.42 -7.46 -4.36
C LEU A 25 -6.75 -6.08 -4.94
N SER A 26 -7.89 -5.95 -5.64
CA SER A 26 -8.34 -4.65 -6.17
C SER A 26 -8.53 -3.57 -5.09
N THR A 27 -8.92 -3.97 -3.87
CA THR A 27 -9.04 -3.06 -2.73
C THR A 27 -7.66 -2.65 -2.22
N TYR A 28 -6.67 -3.55 -2.23
CA TYR A 28 -5.29 -3.21 -1.87
C TYR A 28 -4.70 -2.16 -2.81
N PHE A 29 -4.92 -2.30 -4.12
CA PHE A 29 -4.45 -1.33 -5.11
C PHE A 29 -4.99 0.09 -4.82
N ALA A 30 -6.30 0.21 -4.62
CA ALA A 30 -6.96 1.47 -4.29
C ALA A 30 -6.44 2.08 -2.97
N ARG A 31 -6.26 1.24 -1.94
CA ARG A 31 -5.73 1.68 -0.64
C ARG A 31 -4.30 2.18 -0.74
N TYR A 32 -3.42 1.47 -1.44
CA TYR A 32 -2.05 1.92 -1.63
C TYR A 32 -1.98 3.22 -2.43
N TYR A 33 -2.86 3.40 -3.41
CA TYR A 33 -2.98 4.68 -4.12
C TYR A 33 -3.35 5.82 -3.16
N ASP A 34 -4.41 5.67 -2.37
CA ASP A 34 -4.87 6.70 -1.42
C ASP A 34 -3.83 6.93 -0.29
N GLU A 35 -3.25 5.87 0.25
CA GLU A 35 -2.23 5.94 1.32
C GLU A 35 -1.00 6.74 0.87
N TYR A 36 -0.45 6.41 -0.29
CA TYR A 36 0.76 7.10 -0.78
C TYR A 36 0.51 8.50 -1.30
N LYS A 37 -0.71 8.79 -1.77
CA LYS A 37 -1.17 10.16 -2.03
C LYS A 37 -1.11 10.99 -0.74
N GLY A 38 -1.71 10.50 0.34
CA GLY A 38 -1.66 11.16 1.65
C GLY A 38 -0.25 11.23 2.27
N LEU A 39 0.56 10.19 2.13
CA LEU A 39 1.96 10.20 2.59
C LEU A 39 2.80 11.25 1.86
N TYR A 40 2.57 11.47 0.58
CA TYR A 40 3.22 12.55 -0.13
C TYR A 40 2.76 13.92 0.34
N GLU A 41 1.46 14.12 0.52
CA GLU A 41 0.90 15.40 0.99
C GLU A 41 1.45 15.81 2.37
N ILE A 42 1.65 14.85 3.27
CA ILE A 42 2.08 15.12 4.66
C ILE A 42 3.60 15.09 4.81
N HIS A 43 4.27 14.13 4.19
CA HIS A 43 5.68 13.82 4.43
C HIS A 43 6.57 13.94 3.20
N GLN A 44 6.04 14.32 2.05
CA GLN A 44 6.75 14.36 0.75
C GLN A 44 7.35 12.99 0.38
N TYR A 45 6.77 11.91 0.90
CA TYR A 45 7.28 10.56 0.70
C TYR A 45 6.77 9.94 -0.60
N MET A 46 7.68 9.42 -1.41
CA MET A 46 7.39 8.66 -2.62
C MET A 46 8.01 7.27 -2.54
N MET A 47 7.26 6.23 -2.91
CA MET A 47 7.75 4.85 -2.95
C MET A 47 8.84 4.65 -4.00
N ALA A 48 8.68 5.27 -5.16
CA ALA A 48 9.65 5.26 -6.24
C ALA A 48 9.66 6.60 -6.99
N GLN A 49 10.84 7.09 -7.33
CA GLN A 49 11.01 8.31 -8.12
C GLN A 49 10.57 8.11 -9.58
N HIS A 50 10.82 6.92 -10.12
CA HIS A 50 10.51 6.57 -11.50
C HIS A 50 9.88 5.19 -11.62
N PHE A 51 8.91 5.03 -12.50
CA PHE A 51 8.26 3.74 -12.77
C PHE A 51 9.24 2.65 -13.20
N ARG A 52 10.33 2.98 -13.86
CA ARG A 52 11.40 2.03 -14.24
C ARG A 52 12.07 1.33 -13.05
N GLN A 53 11.92 1.86 -11.85
CA GLN A 53 12.46 1.24 -10.63
C GLN A 53 11.57 0.12 -10.09
N LEU A 54 10.28 0.09 -10.48
CA LEU A 54 9.29 -0.83 -9.92
C LEU A 54 9.64 -2.30 -10.12
N PRO A 55 10.09 -2.77 -11.30
CA PRO A 55 10.41 -4.19 -11.48
C PRO A 55 11.48 -4.67 -10.48
N ARG A 56 12.53 -3.86 -10.28
CA ARG A 56 13.60 -4.19 -9.33
C ARG A 56 13.11 -4.22 -7.89
N LEU A 57 12.29 -3.25 -7.48
CA LEU A 57 11.73 -3.17 -6.14
C LEU A 57 10.78 -4.34 -5.90
N TRP A 58 9.91 -4.63 -6.85
CA TRP A 58 8.97 -5.74 -6.80
C TRP A 58 9.67 -7.09 -6.68
N VAL A 59 10.64 -7.38 -7.57
CA VAL A 59 11.41 -8.64 -7.52
C VAL A 59 12.13 -8.81 -6.18
N ARG A 60 12.76 -7.73 -5.68
CA ARG A 60 13.45 -7.77 -4.38
C ARG A 60 12.49 -8.13 -3.24
N GLN A 61 11.30 -7.50 -3.21
CA GLN A 61 10.30 -7.76 -2.18
C GLN A 61 9.75 -9.19 -2.27
N VAL A 62 9.36 -9.63 -3.47
CA VAL A 62 8.82 -10.98 -3.69
C VAL A 62 9.84 -12.05 -3.32
N ARG A 63 11.13 -11.84 -3.62
CA ARG A 63 12.21 -12.75 -3.19
C ARG A 63 12.29 -12.85 -1.67
N GLY A 64 12.21 -11.73 -0.96
CA GLY A 64 12.20 -11.70 0.50
C GLY A 64 11.01 -12.46 1.07
N ASP A 65 9.81 -12.21 0.55
CA ASP A 65 8.59 -12.89 0.98
C ASP A 65 8.65 -14.41 0.70
N CYS A 66 9.17 -14.80 -0.47
CA CYS A 66 9.36 -16.22 -0.80
C CYS A 66 10.37 -16.90 0.12
N ALA A 67 11.46 -16.21 0.50
CA ALA A 67 12.44 -16.75 1.46
C ALA A 67 11.78 -16.97 2.82
N TYR A 68 10.97 -16.02 3.30
CA TYR A 68 10.20 -16.17 4.54
C TYR A 68 9.18 -17.32 4.46
N ILE A 69 8.39 -17.40 3.37
CA ILE A 69 7.38 -18.46 3.17
C ILE A 69 8.02 -19.85 3.16
N ARG A 70 9.23 -20.01 2.59
CA ARG A 70 9.93 -21.29 2.57
C ARG A 70 10.25 -21.83 3.97
N GLN A 71 10.51 -20.95 4.93
CA GLN A 71 10.84 -21.31 6.32
C GLN A 71 9.60 -21.67 7.15
N GLN A 72 8.38 -21.32 6.70
CA GLN A 72 7.18 -21.60 7.47
C GLN A 72 6.83 -23.09 7.48
N PRO A 73 6.32 -23.65 8.61
CA PRO A 73 5.91 -25.04 8.74
C PRO A 73 4.53 -25.31 8.11
N ILE A 74 4.39 -25.01 6.80
CA ILE A 74 3.16 -25.19 6.03
C ILE A 74 3.42 -26.03 4.78
N GLY A 75 2.38 -26.70 4.27
CA GLY A 75 2.49 -27.59 3.11
C GLY A 75 2.88 -26.87 1.82
N LYS A 76 3.52 -27.61 0.89
CA LYS A 76 4.02 -27.06 -0.39
C LYS A 76 2.96 -26.30 -1.20
N LYS A 77 1.73 -26.83 -1.31
CA LYS A 77 0.62 -26.17 -2.03
C LYS A 77 0.29 -24.81 -1.42
N THR A 78 0.27 -24.72 -0.09
CA THR A 78 0.02 -23.50 0.65
C THR A 78 1.16 -22.48 0.44
N LYS A 79 2.42 -22.93 0.42
CA LYS A 79 3.57 -22.08 0.11
C LYS A 79 3.45 -21.44 -1.28
N ILE A 80 3.10 -22.23 -2.29
CA ILE A 80 2.90 -21.74 -3.66
C ILE A 80 1.78 -20.70 -3.71
N LYS A 81 0.63 -21.01 -3.07
CA LYS A 81 -0.50 -20.05 -2.98
C LYS A 81 -0.07 -18.71 -2.39
N TRP A 82 0.66 -18.74 -1.27
CA TRP A 82 1.12 -17.52 -0.60
C TRP A 82 2.19 -16.76 -1.41
N ALA A 83 3.07 -17.46 -2.11
CA ALA A 83 4.05 -16.83 -2.99
C ALA A 83 3.38 -16.08 -4.17
N ILE A 84 2.38 -16.70 -4.79
CA ILE A 84 1.58 -16.07 -5.86
C ILE A 84 0.81 -14.86 -5.31
N TYR A 85 0.13 -15.03 -4.18
CA TYR A 85 -0.61 -13.94 -3.53
C TYR A 85 0.31 -12.76 -3.18
N SER A 86 1.49 -13.05 -2.60
CA SER A 86 2.49 -12.03 -2.28
C SER A 86 2.96 -11.28 -3.54
N ALA A 87 3.18 -11.98 -4.65
CA ALA A 87 3.59 -11.35 -5.90
C ALA A 87 2.55 -10.32 -6.38
N PHE A 88 1.27 -10.69 -6.41
CA PHE A 88 0.18 -9.78 -6.81
C PHE A 88 -0.01 -8.62 -5.82
N ARG A 89 -0.02 -8.91 -4.52
CA ARG A 89 -0.16 -7.87 -3.48
C ARG A 89 0.98 -6.85 -3.55
N ASN A 90 2.21 -7.30 -3.76
CA ASN A 90 3.34 -6.39 -3.92
C ASN A 90 3.28 -5.61 -5.24
N PHE A 91 2.77 -6.20 -6.31
CA PHE A 91 2.49 -5.48 -7.55
C PHE A 91 1.52 -4.31 -7.30
N ASP A 92 0.37 -4.59 -6.66
CA ASP A 92 -0.61 -3.58 -6.28
C ASP A 92 0.01 -2.47 -5.42
N ARG A 93 0.83 -2.85 -4.45
CA ARG A 93 1.54 -1.91 -3.57
C ARG A 93 2.47 -0.99 -4.36
N PHE A 94 3.33 -1.55 -5.19
CA PHE A 94 4.34 -0.76 -5.90
C PHE A 94 3.73 0.10 -6.98
N VAL A 95 2.78 -0.41 -7.75
CA VAL A 95 2.13 0.36 -8.82
C VAL A 95 1.16 1.38 -8.22
N GLY A 96 0.24 0.96 -7.36
CA GLY A 96 -0.72 1.84 -6.70
C GLY A 96 -0.03 2.93 -5.88
N GLY A 97 0.95 2.55 -5.05
CA GLY A 97 1.70 3.49 -4.23
C GLY A 97 2.52 4.50 -5.06
N THR A 98 3.11 4.08 -6.18
CA THR A 98 3.82 5.02 -7.05
C THR A 98 2.86 5.96 -7.77
N LEU A 99 1.72 5.47 -8.24
CA LEU A 99 0.68 6.32 -8.84
C LEU A 99 0.17 7.37 -7.85
N GLY A 100 -0.13 6.96 -6.60
CA GLY A 100 -0.57 7.87 -5.55
C GLY A 100 0.50 8.88 -5.15
N GLY A 101 1.73 8.44 -4.88
CA GLY A 101 2.84 9.32 -4.51
C GLY A 101 3.22 10.34 -5.60
N LYS A 102 2.94 10.04 -6.87
CA LYS A 102 3.16 10.95 -7.99
C LYS A 102 1.93 11.77 -8.39
N TYR A 103 0.84 11.69 -7.63
CA TYR A 103 -0.43 12.35 -7.94
C TYR A 103 -0.26 13.83 -8.29
N HIS A 104 0.54 14.55 -7.52
CA HIS A 104 0.81 15.99 -7.69
C HIS A 104 1.50 16.33 -9.01
N THR A 105 2.13 15.37 -9.70
CA THR A 105 2.82 15.60 -10.98
C THR A 105 1.88 15.43 -12.18
N TYR A 106 0.64 14.99 -11.97
CA TYR A 106 -0.30 14.75 -13.06
C TYR A 106 -1.18 15.98 -13.34
N SER A 107 -1.62 16.11 -14.59
CA SER A 107 -2.62 17.12 -14.96
C SER A 107 -3.93 16.91 -14.21
N GLU A 108 -4.70 17.98 -14.01
CA GLU A 108 -6.01 17.90 -13.32
C GLU A 108 -6.95 16.85 -13.93
N ALA A 109 -7.01 16.78 -15.25
CA ALA A 109 -7.84 15.78 -15.95
C ALA A 109 -7.45 14.35 -15.55
N LYS A 110 -6.12 14.06 -15.50
CA LYS A 110 -5.61 12.77 -15.07
C LYS A 110 -5.85 12.51 -13.58
N GLN A 111 -5.70 13.51 -12.74
CA GLN A 111 -6.01 13.42 -11.31
C GLN A 111 -7.48 13.05 -11.09
N LYS A 112 -8.39 13.74 -11.72
CA LYS A 112 -9.84 13.46 -11.66
C LYS A 112 -10.18 12.05 -12.17
N PHE A 113 -9.53 11.62 -13.26
CA PHE A 113 -9.69 10.26 -13.80
C PHE A 113 -9.22 9.19 -12.79
N LEU A 114 -8.01 9.34 -12.23
CA LEU A 114 -7.45 8.41 -11.25
C LEU A 114 -8.31 8.34 -9.98
N ASP A 115 -8.72 9.49 -9.45
CA ASP A 115 -9.57 9.54 -8.26
C ASP A 115 -10.91 8.84 -8.50
N LYS A 116 -11.56 9.10 -9.64
CA LYS A 116 -12.84 8.48 -9.99
C LYS A 116 -12.75 6.95 -10.12
N HIS A 117 -11.67 6.44 -10.73
CA HIS A 117 -11.57 5.02 -11.09
C HIS A 117 -10.76 4.18 -10.10
N ILE A 118 -9.84 4.78 -9.35
CA ILE A 118 -8.95 4.07 -8.43
C ILE A 118 -9.26 4.37 -6.98
N SER A 119 -9.36 5.65 -6.57
CA SER A 119 -9.47 6.03 -5.17
C SER A 119 -10.68 5.41 -4.47
N GLN A 120 -10.43 4.73 -3.36
CA GLN A 120 -11.48 4.22 -2.49
C GLN A 120 -12.16 5.36 -1.73
N GLN A 121 -11.39 6.33 -1.27
CA GLN A 121 -11.91 7.50 -0.53
C GLN A 121 -12.84 8.36 -1.39
N TYR A 122 -12.49 8.56 -2.66
CA TYR A 122 -13.34 9.32 -3.58
C TYR A 122 -14.70 8.64 -3.81
N ARG A 123 -14.71 7.31 -3.94
CA ARG A 123 -15.95 6.53 -4.11
C ARG A 123 -16.82 6.55 -2.86
N GLN A 124 -16.21 6.47 -1.67
CA GLN A 124 -16.94 6.51 -0.39
C GLN A 124 -17.57 7.87 -0.10
N ARG A 125 -16.99 8.99 -0.59
CA ARG A 125 -17.57 10.34 -0.41
C ARG A 125 -18.78 10.60 -1.31
N LYS A 126 -19.00 9.77 -2.34
CA LYS A 126 -20.11 9.92 -3.29
C LYS A 126 -21.23 8.90 -3.08
N ALA A 127 -21.06 7.92 -2.20
CA ALA A 127 -22.06 6.96 -1.78
C ALA A 127 -22.83 7.48 -0.56
#